data_4316b2530b57897dd9b584f199b864ca
#
_entry.id   4316b2530b57897dd9b584f199b864ca
#
_cell.length_a   1.000
_cell.length_b   1.000
_cell.length_c   1.000
_cell.angle_alpha   90.00
_cell.angle_beta   90.00
_cell.angle_gamma   90.00
#
_symmetry.space_group_name_H-M   'P 1'
#
loop_
_entity.id
_entity.type
_entity.pdbx_description
1 polymer ?
#
loop_
_entity_poly.entity_id
_entity_poly.type
_entity_poly.pdbx_seq_one_letter_code
_entity_poly.pdbx_strand_id
1 'polypeptide(L)'
;MSNESESTYDVVVIGGGIQGAGVAQAAQAAGYSTLILEKTDWAAGTSSKSSKLIHGGLRYLQSGELSLVQEGLQERALLLKNAPELVHSNWFYLPIYTHSQHHSWQI
;
A
#
# COMPACT_ATOMS: atom_id res chain seq x y z
N MET A 1 9.86 -40.24 -20.24
CA MET A 1 10.46 -39.35 -19.21
C MET A 1 10.30 -37.94 -19.69
N SER A 2 9.28 -37.27 -19.18
CA SER A 2 9.01 -35.87 -19.48
C SER A 2 10.11 -35.03 -18.82
N ASN A 3 10.84 -34.29 -19.65
CA ASN A 3 11.77 -33.26 -19.18
C ASN A 3 10.95 -32.19 -18.47
N GLU A 4 10.81 -32.30 -17.14
CA GLU A 4 10.35 -31.19 -16.34
C GLU A 4 11.44 -30.11 -16.40
N SER A 5 11.20 -29.08 -17.19
CA SER A 5 12.03 -27.90 -17.17
C SER A 5 11.96 -27.32 -15.78
N GLU A 6 13.02 -27.46 -14.98
CA GLU A 6 13.14 -26.77 -13.71
C GLU A 6 13.01 -25.28 -13.97
N SER A 7 11.88 -24.70 -13.53
CA SER A 7 11.69 -23.25 -13.58
C SER A 7 12.52 -22.63 -12.47
N THR A 8 13.54 -21.87 -12.83
CA THR A 8 14.39 -21.12 -11.91
C THR A 8 13.90 -19.68 -11.81
N TYR A 9 13.89 -19.13 -10.61
CA TYR A 9 13.53 -17.76 -10.34
C TYR A 9 14.66 -17.07 -9.57
N ASP A 10 14.91 -15.79 -9.89
CA ASP A 10 15.91 -14.99 -9.20
C ASP A 10 15.41 -14.56 -7.81
N VAL A 11 14.11 -14.31 -7.70
CA VAL A 11 13.44 -13.85 -6.47
C VAL A 11 12.19 -14.66 -6.21
N VAL A 12 12.05 -15.15 -4.98
CA VAL A 12 10.82 -15.80 -4.51
C VAL A 12 10.24 -14.98 -3.35
N VAL A 13 9.02 -14.48 -3.54
CA VAL A 13 8.28 -13.69 -2.54
C VAL A 13 7.27 -14.59 -1.85
N ILE A 14 7.31 -14.68 -0.54
CA ILE A 14 6.37 -15.46 0.27
C ILE A 14 5.32 -14.52 0.85
N GLY A 15 4.08 -14.67 0.41
CA GLY A 15 2.92 -13.89 0.82
C GLY A 15 2.39 -12.96 -0.27
N GLY A 16 1.11 -13.11 -0.60
CA GLY A 16 0.38 -12.38 -1.65
C GLY A 16 -0.42 -11.18 -1.15
N GLY A 17 0.02 -10.52 -0.08
CA GLY A 17 -0.52 -9.25 0.38
C GLY A 17 0.10 -8.05 -0.34
N ILE A 18 -0.27 -6.83 0.07
CA ILE A 18 0.22 -5.58 -0.56
C ILE A 18 1.75 -5.47 -0.52
N GLN A 19 2.38 -5.91 0.55
CA GLN A 19 3.84 -5.90 0.68
C GLN A 19 4.49 -6.85 -0.34
N GLY A 20 3.99 -8.08 -0.43
CA GLY A 20 4.50 -9.06 -1.40
C GLY A 20 4.31 -8.61 -2.84
N ALA A 21 3.16 -8.02 -3.15
CA ALA A 21 2.90 -7.45 -4.47
C ALA A 21 3.88 -6.31 -4.80
N GLY A 22 4.14 -5.41 -3.86
CA GLY A 22 5.10 -4.31 -4.04
C GLY A 22 6.53 -4.80 -4.25
N VAL A 23 6.99 -5.77 -3.45
CA VAL A 23 8.32 -6.38 -3.59
C VAL A 23 8.46 -7.07 -4.94
N ALA A 24 7.46 -7.86 -5.35
CA ALA A 24 7.49 -8.56 -6.62
C ALA A 24 7.50 -7.61 -7.82
N GLN A 25 6.69 -6.55 -7.76
CA GLN A 25 6.70 -5.50 -8.78
C GLN A 25 8.06 -4.83 -8.90
N ALA A 26 8.66 -4.44 -7.77
CA ALA A 26 9.97 -3.79 -7.75
C ALA A 26 11.07 -4.71 -8.29
N ALA A 27 11.07 -6.00 -7.90
CA ALA A 27 12.02 -6.99 -8.41
C ALA A 27 11.87 -7.18 -9.92
N GLN A 28 10.63 -7.33 -10.40
CA GLN A 28 10.36 -7.47 -11.83
C GLN A 28 10.77 -6.22 -12.63
N ALA A 29 10.51 -5.03 -12.10
CA ALA A 29 10.94 -3.77 -12.72
C ALA A 29 12.49 -3.64 -12.78
N ALA A 30 13.20 -4.26 -11.84
CA ALA A 30 14.66 -4.36 -11.84
C ALA A 30 15.22 -5.44 -12.76
N GLY A 31 14.35 -6.20 -13.46
CA GLY A 31 14.73 -7.23 -14.43
C GLY A 31 14.90 -8.65 -13.87
N TYR A 32 14.52 -8.88 -12.60
CA TYR A 32 14.59 -10.21 -12.00
C TYR A 32 13.36 -11.05 -12.33
N SER A 33 13.56 -12.32 -12.65
CA SER A 33 12.48 -13.30 -12.73
C SER A 33 11.92 -13.54 -11.33
N THR A 34 10.61 -13.32 -11.13
CA THR A 34 10.03 -13.27 -9.79
C THR A 34 8.84 -14.21 -9.67
N LEU A 35 8.81 -14.98 -8.58
CA LEU A 35 7.69 -15.86 -8.21
C LEU A 35 7.08 -15.38 -6.90
N ILE A 36 5.75 -15.29 -6.84
CA ILE A 36 5.02 -15.06 -5.58
C ILE A 36 4.33 -16.35 -5.17
N LEU A 37 4.51 -16.74 -3.91
CA LEU A 37 3.84 -17.88 -3.29
C LEU A 37 2.87 -17.38 -2.22
N GLU A 38 1.60 -17.73 -2.38
CA GLU A 38 0.55 -17.44 -1.38
C GLU A 38 -0.10 -18.74 -0.93
N LYS A 39 -0.28 -18.91 0.38
CA LYS A 39 -0.78 -20.16 0.98
C LYS A 39 -2.30 -20.32 0.93
N THR A 40 -3.06 -19.23 0.79
CA THR A 40 -4.53 -19.24 0.85
C THR A 40 -5.15 -18.53 -0.34
N ASP A 41 -5.16 -17.20 -0.32
CA ASP A 41 -5.72 -16.35 -1.37
C ASP A 41 -5.05 -14.99 -1.36
N TRP A 42 -5.08 -14.30 -2.48
CA TRP A 42 -4.49 -12.96 -2.63
C TRP A 42 -5.10 -11.97 -1.65
N ALA A 43 -4.27 -11.22 -0.98
CA ALA A 43 -4.65 -10.23 0.02
C ALA A 43 -5.48 -10.76 1.20
N ALA A 44 -5.56 -12.05 1.43
CA ALA A 44 -6.43 -12.68 2.45
C ALA A 44 -6.14 -12.25 3.89
N GLY A 45 -4.94 -11.76 4.17
CA GLY A 45 -4.50 -11.28 5.48
C GLY A 45 -4.87 -9.82 5.74
N THR A 46 -3.92 -9.08 6.29
CA THR A 46 -4.05 -7.66 6.69
C THR A 46 -4.50 -6.75 5.54
N SER A 47 -4.08 -7.02 4.30
CA SER A 47 -4.45 -6.19 3.14
C SER A 47 -5.95 -6.11 2.91
N SER A 48 -6.71 -7.19 3.15
CA SER A 48 -8.19 -7.18 3.08
C SER A 48 -8.86 -6.71 4.35
N LYS A 49 -8.18 -6.80 5.50
CA LYS A 49 -8.72 -6.51 6.84
C LYS A 49 -8.37 -5.11 7.34
N SER A 50 -7.80 -4.27 6.49
CA SER A 50 -7.52 -2.87 6.77
C SER A 50 -8.74 -1.99 6.48
N SER A 51 -8.69 -0.71 6.87
CA SER A 51 -9.70 0.29 6.49
C SER A 51 -9.71 0.58 4.98
N LYS A 52 -8.71 0.12 4.24
CA LYS A 52 -8.49 0.37 2.80
C LYS A 52 -8.40 1.86 2.46
N LEU A 53 -8.05 2.68 3.44
CA LEU A 53 -7.86 4.10 3.26
C LEU A 53 -6.41 4.39 2.91
N ILE A 54 -6.20 5.06 1.78
CA ILE A 54 -4.90 5.57 1.36
C ILE A 54 -4.84 7.03 1.81
N HIS A 55 -4.21 7.27 2.94
CA HIS A 55 -4.15 8.60 3.56
C HIS A 55 -2.73 9.18 3.49
N GLY A 56 -2.66 10.52 3.38
CA GLY A 56 -1.39 11.24 3.31
C GLY A 56 -0.72 11.49 4.66
N GLY A 57 -1.12 10.76 5.73
CA GLY A 57 -0.45 10.83 7.01
C GLY A 57 -0.73 12.09 7.81
N LEU A 58 -2.00 12.48 8.02
CA LEU A 58 -2.37 13.60 8.91
C LEU A 58 -1.67 13.54 10.27
N ARG A 59 -1.40 12.32 10.77
CA ARG A 59 -0.67 12.11 12.02
C ARG A 59 0.78 12.57 11.95
N TYR A 60 1.43 12.46 10.78
CA TYR A 60 2.81 12.89 10.58
C TYR A 60 2.94 14.41 10.47
N LEU A 61 1.87 15.13 10.10
CA LEU A 61 1.83 16.59 10.17
C LEU A 61 1.98 17.09 11.60
N GLN A 62 1.40 16.39 12.56
CA GLN A 62 1.49 16.73 13.98
C GLN A 62 2.88 16.50 14.56
N SER A 63 3.61 15.50 14.07
CA SER A 63 5.00 15.21 14.45
C SER A 63 6.04 16.01 13.67
N GLY A 64 5.62 16.85 12.70
CA GLY A 64 6.52 17.67 11.90
C GLY A 64 7.28 16.90 10.80
N GLU A 65 6.89 15.66 10.51
CA GLU A 65 7.53 14.81 9.52
C GLU A 65 7.04 15.12 8.09
N LEU A 66 7.33 16.33 7.62
CA LEU A 66 6.82 16.85 6.35
C LEU A 66 7.28 16.03 5.12
N SER A 67 8.46 15.42 5.17
CA SER A 67 8.96 14.56 4.09
C SER A 67 8.07 13.33 3.89
N LEU A 68 7.68 12.65 4.98
CA LEU A 68 6.79 11.50 4.91
C LEU A 68 5.39 11.87 4.40
N VAL A 69 4.91 13.04 4.78
CA VAL A 69 3.63 13.56 4.26
C VAL A 69 3.72 13.79 2.75
N GLN A 70 4.81 14.40 2.27
CA GLN A 70 5.02 14.66 0.85
C GLN A 70 5.10 13.36 0.06
N GLU A 71 5.87 12.39 0.52
CA GLU A 71 5.96 11.05 -0.09
C GLU A 71 4.59 10.38 -0.15
N GLY A 72 3.85 10.35 0.96
CA GLY A 72 2.51 9.76 1.01
C GLY A 72 1.51 10.42 0.05
N LEU A 73 1.61 11.75 -0.14
CA LEU A 73 0.77 12.48 -1.09
C LEU A 73 1.14 12.17 -2.54
N GLN A 74 2.42 12.01 -2.85
CA GLN A 74 2.91 11.63 -4.18
C GLN A 74 2.46 10.22 -4.54
N GLU A 75 2.65 9.25 -3.63
CA GLU A 75 2.20 7.87 -3.83
C GLU A 75 0.68 7.78 -4.01
N ARG A 76 -0.09 8.53 -3.23
CA ARG A 76 -1.54 8.62 -3.40
C ARG A 76 -1.92 9.16 -4.79
N ALA A 77 -1.25 10.19 -5.26
CA ALA A 77 -1.50 10.77 -6.58
C ALA A 77 -1.18 9.77 -7.71
N LEU A 78 -0.11 8.99 -7.57
CA LEU A 78 0.24 7.92 -8.49
C LEU A 78 -0.81 6.81 -8.51
N LEU A 79 -1.32 6.40 -7.36
CA LEU A 79 -2.36 5.38 -7.26
C LEU A 79 -3.68 5.84 -7.89
N LEU A 80 -4.09 7.09 -7.67
CA LEU A 80 -5.26 7.67 -8.33
C LEU A 80 -5.11 7.71 -9.86
N LYS A 81 -3.90 7.95 -10.35
CA LYS A 81 -3.60 7.97 -11.79
C LYS A 81 -3.53 6.57 -12.39
N ASN A 82 -2.90 5.63 -11.69
CA ASN A 82 -2.59 4.30 -12.22
C ASN A 82 -3.73 3.30 -12.03
N ALA A 83 -4.61 3.52 -11.05
CA ALA A 83 -5.72 2.64 -10.72
C ALA A 83 -7.02 3.41 -10.46
N PRO A 84 -7.49 4.24 -11.39
CA PRO A 84 -8.66 5.11 -11.18
C PRO A 84 -9.97 4.35 -10.95
N GLU A 85 -10.04 3.08 -11.37
CA GLU A 85 -11.20 2.23 -11.14
C GLU A 85 -11.23 1.61 -9.72
N LEU A 86 -10.09 1.59 -9.04
CA LEU A 86 -9.92 0.97 -7.72
C LEU A 86 -9.74 1.99 -6.60
N VAL A 87 -9.21 3.17 -6.93
CA VAL A 87 -8.86 4.21 -5.96
C VAL A 87 -9.68 5.47 -6.23
N HIS A 88 -10.49 5.85 -5.26
CA HIS A 88 -11.37 7.01 -5.34
C HIS A 88 -11.14 7.97 -4.18
N SER A 89 -11.35 9.27 -4.42
CA SER A 89 -11.38 10.28 -3.35
C SER A 89 -12.67 10.14 -2.55
N ASN A 90 -12.55 10.09 -1.22
CA ASN A 90 -13.69 10.03 -0.31
C ASN A 90 -13.74 11.26 0.59
N TRP A 91 -14.94 11.67 0.92
CA TRP A 91 -15.19 12.70 1.92
C TRP A 91 -15.26 12.08 3.32
N PHE A 92 -14.65 12.77 4.29
CA PHE A 92 -14.67 12.37 5.68
C PHE A 92 -15.29 13.47 6.53
N TYR A 93 -16.11 13.07 7.48
CA TYR A 93 -16.56 13.93 8.56
C TYR A 93 -15.70 13.67 9.78
N LEU A 94 -14.95 14.67 10.21
CA LEU A 94 -14.15 14.59 11.42
C LEU A 94 -14.90 15.29 12.54
N PRO A 95 -15.50 14.57 13.50
CA PRO A 95 -16.19 15.18 14.62
C PRO A 95 -15.17 15.78 15.58
N ILE A 96 -15.36 17.06 15.93
CA ILE A 96 -14.54 17.77 16.90
C ILE A 96 -15.42 18.03 18.12
N TYR A 97 -15.05 17.47 19.24
CA TYR A 97 -15.75 17.64 20.51
C TYR A 97 -15.07 18.71 21.35
N THR A 98 -15.81 19.35 22.26
CA THR A 98 -15.32 20.40 23.16
C THR A 98 -14.13 19.96 24.03
N HIS A 99 -13.96 18.65 24.23
CA HIS A 99 -12.84 18.07 24.99
C HIS A 99 -11.85 17.31 24.11
N SER A 100 -11.88 17.49 22.77
CA SER A 100 -10.88 16.90 21.90
C SER A 100 -9.52 17.55 22.15
N GLN A 101 -8.46 16.74 22.04
CA GLN A 101 -7.06 17.18 22.19
C GLN A 101 -6.63 18.17 21.10
N HIS A 102 -7.42 18.31 20.04
CA HIS A 102 -7.12 19.19 18.91
C HIS A 102 -8.24 20.19 18.70
N HIS A 103 -7.86 21.44 18.49
CA HIS A 103 -8.79 22.51 18.11
C HIS A 103 -9.04 22.46 16.60
N SER A 104 -10.21 22.97 16.16
CA SER A 104 -10.64 22.96 14.75
C SER A 104 -9.67 23.61 13.77
N TRP A 105 -8.78 24.49 14.23
CA TRP A 105 -7.76 25.13 13.41
C TRP A 105 -6.42 24.35 13.32
N GLN A 106 -6.30 23.19 14.00
CA GLN A 106 -5.10 22.34 14.00
C GLN A 106 -5.24 21.13 13.06
N ILE A 107 -6.36 21.03 12.39
CA ILE A 107 -6.68 19.98 11.42
C ILE A 107 -6.78 20.61 10.04
#